data_22253d1659844d18fc687d431679f1e4
#
_entry.id   22253d1659844d18fc687d431679f1e4
#
_cell.length_a   1.000
_cell.length_b   1.000
_cell.length_c   1.000
_cell.angle_alpha   90.00
_cell.angle_beta   90.00
_cell.angle_gamma   90.00
#
_symmetry.space_group_name_H-M   'P 1'
#
loop_
_entity.id
_entity.type
_entity.pdbx_description
1 polymer ?
#
loop_
_entity_poly.entity_id
_entity_poly.type
_entity_poly.pdbx_seq_one_letter_code
_entity_poly.pdbx_strand_id
1 'polypeptide(L)'
;MTIKTLKNFLLNIIFTRRCGICGDICPINKTLCDKCEREPNRIEGKICMKCGNEKQSCTCENNRFLFYESVCAPFYYRGGVRSAILRLKFHKRPEMAISLGKEMAQCVKERYKGYEYDL
;
A
#
# COMPACT_ATOMS: atom_id res chain seq x y z
N MET A 1 33.97 -2.42 -9.34
CA MET A 1 32.71 -3.04 -8.86
C MET A 1 33.03 -3.83 -7.60
N THR A 2 32.49 -3.47 -6.47
CA THR A 2 32.72 -4.17 -5.21
C THR A 2 31.90 -5.47 -5.16
N ILE A 3 32.40 -6.49 -4.45
CA ILE A 3 31.73 -7.81 -4.30
C ILE A 3 30.30 -7.62 -3.75
N LYS A 4 30.05 -6.63 -2.89
CA LYS A 4 28.71 -6.25 -2.41
C LYS A 4 27.78 -5.80 -3.54
N THR A 5 28.30 -5.03 -4.47
CA THR A 5 27.52 -4.51 -5.61
C THR A 5 27.13 -5.63 -6.57
N LEU A 6 28.06 -6.57 -6.83
CA LEU A 6 27.81 -7.73 -7.67
C LEU A 6 26.80 -8.70 -7.02
N LYS A 7 26.94 -8.94 -5.72
CA LYS A 7 25.98 -9.77 -4.95
C LYS A 7 24.57 -9.18 -4.98
N ASN A 8 24.45 -7.86 -4.76
CA ASN A 8 23.18 -7.17 -4.84
C ASN A 8 22.59 -7.18 -6.25
N PHE A 9 23.43 -7.08 -7.28
CA PHE A 9 23.00 -7.17 -8.66
C PHE A 9 22.47 -8.57 -9.00
N LEU A 10 23.17 -9.63 -8.60
CA LEU A 10 22.75 -11.02 -8.78
C LEU A 10 21.48 -11.35 -7.98
N LEU A 11 21.37 -10.86 -6.74
CA LEU A 11 20.16 -11.03 -5.94
C LEU A 11 18.96 -10.32 -6.57
N ASN A 12 19.16 -9.17 -7.19
CA ASN A 12 18.11 -8.43 -7.87
C ASN A 12 17.66 -9.09 -9.19
N ILE A 13 18.52 -9.86 -9.84
CA ILE A 13 18.16 -10.68 -11.00
C ILE A 13 17.32 -11.90 -10.58
N ILE A 14 17.68 -12.53 -9.46
CA ILE A 14 17.01 -13.74 -8.96
C ILE A 14 15.71 -13.37 -8.23
N PHE A 15 15.73 -12.29 -7.44
CA PHE A 15 14.57 -11.80 -6.67
C PHE A 15 14.08 -10.48 -7.27
N THR A 16 13.53 -10.56 -8.47
CA THR A 16 12.88 -9.39 -9.11
C THR A 16 11.74 -8.90 -8.24
N ARG A 17 11.75 -7.59 -7.95
CA ARG A 17 10.62 -6.97 -7.26
C ARG A 17 9.39 -6.99 -8.14
N ARG A 18 8.27 -7.28 -7.50
CA ARG A 18 6.98 -7.30 -8.17
C ARG A 18 6.08 -6.19 -7.67
N CYS A 19 5.30 -5.65 -8.58
CA CYS A 19 4.27 -4.68 -8.26
C CYS A 19 3.29 -5.26 -7.24
N GLY A 20 3.00 -4.51 -6.18
CA GLY A 20 2.07 -4.92 -5.13
C GLY A 20 0.63 -5.09 -5.60
N ILE A 21 0.26 -4.56 -6.77
CA ILE A 21 -1.10 -4.61 -7.30
C ILE A 21 -1.23 -5.65 -8.41
N CYS A 22 -0.47 -5.55 -9.51
CA CYS A 22 -0.62 -6.47 -10.64
C CYS A 22 0.32 -7.69 -10.60
N GLY A 23 1.38 -7.64 -9.80
CA GLY A 23 2.37 -8.71 -9.71
C GLY A 23 3.42 -8.70 -10.84
N ASP A 24 3.36 -7.76 -11.76
CA ASP A 24 4.36 -7.59 -12.81
C ASP A 24 5.70 -7.11 -12.26
N ILE A 25 6.77 -7.31 -13.00
CA ILE A 25 8.09 -6.84 -12.63
C ILE A 25 8.07 -5.31 -12.53
N CYS A 26 8.63 -4.81 -11.44
CA CYS A 26 8.68 -3.38 -11.17
C CYS A 26 10.12 -2.95 -10.83
N PRO A 27 10.51 -1.68 -11.07
CA PRO A 27 11.82 -1.18 -10.72
C PRO A 27 12.15 -1.38 -9.24
N ILE A 28 13.43 -1.59 -8.93
CA ILE A 28 13.94 -1.95 -7.60
C ILE A 28 13.57 -0.91 -6.51
N ASN A 29 13.46 0.34 -6.89
CA ASN A 29 13.14 1.46 -6.00
C ASN A 29 11.64 1.77 -5.92
N LYS A 30 10.79 1.01 -6.60
CA LYS A 30 9.33 1.19 -6.61
C LYS A 30 8.60 -0.01 -5.98
N THR A 31 7.46 0.27 -5.40
CA THR A 31 6.53 -0.74 -4.85
C THR A 31 5.43 -1.09 -5.85
N LEU A 32 5.13 -0.16 -6.76
CA LEU A 32 4.14 -0.30 -7.82
C LEU A 32 4.80 -0.06 -9.18
N CYS A 33 4.30 -0.71 -10.22
CA CYS A 33 4.67 -0.38 -11.59
C CYS A 33 3.99 0.93 -12.04
N ASP A 34 4.51 1.55 -13.07
CA ASP A 34 4.01 2.86 -13.54
C ASP A 34 2.52 2.83 -13.93
N LYS A 35 2.03 1.69 -14.40
CA LYS A 35 0.61 1.50 -14.72
C LYS A 35 -0.25 1.54 -13.45
N CYS A 36 0.12 0.78 -12.42
CA CYS A 36 -0.64 0.70 -11.18
C CYS A 36 -0.51 1.95 -10.32
N GLU A 37 0.61 2.66 -10.42
CA GLU A 37 0.80 3.95 -9.74
C GLU A 37 -0.16 5.04 -10.25
N ARG A 38 -0.55 4.95 -11.52
CA ARG A 38 -1.52 5.88 -12.15
C ARG A 38 -2.98 5.45 -11.98
N GLU A 39 -3.24 4.27 -11.42
CA GLU A 39 -4.62 3.81 -11.22
C GLU A 39 -5.37 4.68 -10.20
N PRO A 40 -6.67 5.00 -10.49
CA PRO A 40 -7.47 5.89 -9.64
C PRO A 40 -7.99 5.24 -8.35
N ASN A 41 -7.27 4.25 -7.83
CA ASN A 41 -7.65 3.55 -6.61
C ASN A 41 -6.95 4.08 -5.36
N ARG A 42 -6.03 5.02 -5.52
CA ARG A 42 -5.34 5.66 -4.40
C ARG A 42 -6.29 6.66 -3.70
N ILE A 43 -6.29 6.64 -2.39
CA ILE A 43 -7.05 7.61 -1.58
C ILE A 43 -6.17 8.85 -1.43
N GLU A 44 -6.58 9.95 -2.03
CA GLU A 44 -5.80 11.20 -2.11
C GLU A 44 -6.62 12.41 -1.65
N GLY A 45 -5.93 13.56 -1.50
CA GLY A 45 -6.57 14.83 -1.17
C GLY A 45 -6.90 14.99 0.31
N LYS A 46 -8.02 15.64 0.61
CA LYS A 46 -8.46 15.86 1.99
C LYS A 46 -9.12 14.60 2.55
N ILE A 47 -8.47 13.99 3.53
CA ILE A 47 -8.87 12.71 4.10
C ILE A 47 -9.58 12.93 5.44
N CYS A 48 -10.64 12.16 5.67
CA CYS A 48 -11.27 12.04 6.97
C CYS A 48 -10.43 11.16 7.88
N MET A 49 -9.92 11.70 8.97
CA MET A 49 -9.09 10.94 9.92
C MET A 49 -9.87 9.84 10.64
N LYS A 50 -11.18 9.93 10.73
CA LYS A 50 -12.01 8.91 11.38
C LYS A 50 -12.16 7.66 10.52
N CYS A 51 -12.61 7.78 9.27
CA CYS A 51 -12.89 6.64 8.40
C CYS A 51 -11.83 6.36 7.34
N GLY A 52 -10.86 7.25 7.17
CA GLY A 52 -9.78 7.09 6.18
C GLY A 52 -10.17 7.36 4.72
N ASN A 53 -11.42 7.68 4.45
CA ASN A 53 -11.89 8.04 3.12
C ASN A 53 -11.63 9.51 2.79
N GLU A 54 -11.67 9.85 1.53
CA GLU A 54 -11.73 11.24 1.10
C GLU A 54 -12.93 11.94 1.74
N LYS A 55 -12.81 13.20 2.13
CA LYS A 55 -13.89 13.94 2.80
C LYS A 55 -15.17 13.98 1.99
N GLN A 56 -15.08 14.00 0.67
CA GLN A 56 -16.23 13.96 -0.24
C GLN A 56 -17.04 12.65 -0.15
N SER A 57 -16.37 11.55 0.19
CA SER A 57 -16.97 10.20 0.29
C SER A 57 -17.14 9.77 1.76
N CYS A 58 -16.94 10.68 2.71
CA CYS A 58 -17.05 10.39 4.12
C CYS A 58 -18.53 10.21 4.53
N THR A 59 -18.81 9.11 5.22
CA THR A 59 -20.15 8.79 5.77
C THR A 59 -20.18 8.70 7.29
N CYS A 60 -19.17 9.26 7.98
CA CYS A 60 -19.04 9.16 9.43
C CYS A 60 -20.19 9.75 10.21
N GLU A 61 -20.79 10.83 9.72
CA GLU A 61 -21.94 11.48 10.35
C GLU A 61 -23.18 10.57 10.43
N ASN A 62 -23.28 9.64 9.47
CA ASN A 62 -24.39 8.68 9.40
C ASN A 62 -24.10 7.37 10.14
N ASN A 63 -22.87 7.19 10.66
CA ASN A 63 -22.44 5.94 11.27
C ASN A 63 -22.01 6.14 12.73
N ARG A 64 -22.97 6.05 13.65
CA ARG A 64 -22.78 6.26 15.09
C ARG A 64 -22.09 5.11 15.82
N PHE A 65 -21.84 3.99 15.15
CA PHE A 65 -21.28 2.77 15.76
C PHE A 65 -19.80 2.52 15.45
N LEU A 66 -19.04 3.59 15.18
CA LEU A 66 -17.60 3.46 14.95
C LEU A 66 -16.85 3.48 16.29
N PHE A 67 -16.39 2.31 16.72
CA PHE A 67 -15.68 2.11 18.00
C PHE A 67 -14.15 2.29 17.92
N TYR A 68 -13.63 2.72 16.79
CA TYR A 68 -12.21 3.01 16.59
C TYR A 68 -11.98 4.54 16.52
N GLU A 69 -10.79 4.97 16.89
CA GLU A 69 -10.43 6.40 16.84
C GLU A 69 -10.18 6.88 15.43
N SER A 70 -9.40 6.15 14.67
CA SER A 70 -9.08 6.50 13.28
C SER A 70 -8.70 5.29 12.45
N VAL A 71 -8.81 5.46 11.15
CA VAL A 71 -8.38 4.49 10.13
C VAL A 71 -7.63 5.25 9.05
N CYS A 72 -6.56 4.66 8.54
CA CYS A 72 -5.96 5.11 7.28
C CYS A 72 -5.77 3.93 6.34
N ALA A 73 -5.91 4.21 5.07
CA ALA A 73 -5.65 3.24 4.00
C ALA A 73 -5.06 3.97 2.79
N PRO A 74 -4.08 3.37 2.09
CA PRO A 74 -3.52 3.98 0.89
C PRO A 74 -4.43 3.88 -0.31
N PHE A 75 -5.30 2.86 -0.35
CA PHE A 75 -6.13 2.54 -1.52
C PHE A 75 -7.57 2.21 -1.14
N TYR A 76 -8.48 2.46 -2.08
CA TYR A 76 -9.81 1.88 -2.06
C TYR A 76 -9.76 0.38 -2.35
N TYR A 77 -10.56 -0.41 -1.65
CA TYR A 77 -10.68 -1.86 -1.86
C TYR A 77 -11.55 -2.17 -3.09
N ARG A 78 -11.01 -1.94 -4.27
CA ARG A 78 -11.68 -2.20 -5.55
C ARG A 78 -10.66 -2.47 -6.66
N GLY A 79 -11.13 -2.97 -7.79
CA GLY A 79 -10.31 -3.18 -8.99
C GLY A 79 -9.05 -4.01 -8.73
N GLY A 80 -7.91 -3.54 -9.21
CA GLY A 80 -6.62 -4.21 -9.08
C GLY A 80 -6.16 -4.42 -7.63
N VAL A 81 -6.47 -3.47 -6.76
CA VAL A 81 -6.13 -3.57 -5.33
C VAL A 81 -6.89 -4.73 -4.67
N ARG A 82 -8.18 -4.86 -4.93
CA ARG A 82 -8.98 -6.00 -4.44
C ARG A 82 -8.40 -7.32 -4.94
N SER A 83 -8.08 -7.41 -6.22
CA SER A 83 -7.48 -8.61 -6.82
C SER A 83 -6.12 -8.94 -6.20
N ALA A 84 -5.30 -7.92 -5.91
CA ALA A 84 -4.00 -8.10 -5.26
C ALA A 84 -4.14 -8.70 -3.84
N ILE A 85 -5.06 -8.18 -3.05
CA ILE A 85 -5.30 -8.66 -1.68
C ILE A 85 -5.84 -10.10 -1.70
N LEU A 86 -6.73 -10.43 -2.64
CA LEU A 86 -7.23 -11.80 -2.80
C LEU A 86 -6.11 -12.77 -3.22
N ARG A 87 -5.21 -12.35 -4.12
CA ARG A 87 -4.04 -13.15 -4.50
C ARG A 87 -3.09 -13.37 -3.34
N LEU A 88 -2.84 -12.35 -2.55
CA LEU A 88 -2.02 -12.44 -1.34
C LEU A 88 -2.60 -13.44 -0.34
N LYS A 89 -3.90 -13.38 -0.10
CA LYS A 89 -4.59 -14.25 0.87
C LYS A 89 -4.73 -15.69 0.40
N PHE A 90 -5.08 -15.92 -0.86
CA PHE A 90 -5.56 -17.22 -1.32
C PHE A 90 -4.68 -17.89 -2.38
N HIS A 91 -3.78 -17.16 -3.04
CA HIS A 91 -2.97 -17.67 -4.14
C HIS A 91 -1.47 -17.76 -3.83
N LYS A 92 -1.09 -17.72 -2.56
CA LYS A 92 0.30 -17.87 -2.09
C LYS A 92 1.29 -16.95 -2.83
N ARG A 93 0.99 -15.64 -2.87
CA ARG A 93 1.85 -14.61 -3.45
C ARG A 93 2.47 -13.71 -2.38
N PRO A 94 3.34 -14.25 -1.49
CA PRO A 94 3.90 -13.50 -0.36
C PRO A 94 4.80 -12.34 -0.81
N GLU A 95 5.37 -12.41 -2.01
CA GLU A 95 6.19 -11.34 -2.58
C GLU A 95 5.44 -10.01 -2.73
N MET A 96 4.12 -10.05 -2.87
CA MET A 96 3.29 -8.86 -2.95
C MET A 96 3.11 -8.17 -1.59
N ALA A 97 3.26 -8.92 -0.50
CA ALA A 97 3.10 -8.40 0.86
C ALA A 97 4.12 -7.30 1.18
N ILE A 98 5.35 -7.42 0.70
CA ILE A 98 6.40 -6.43 0.93
C ILE A 98 6.04 -5.09 0.29
N SER A 99 5.58 -5.11 -0.96
CA SER A 99 5.20 -3.90 -1.69
C SER A 99 3.96 -3.24 -1.08
N LEU A 100 2.91 -4.02 -0.80
CA LEU A 100 1.70 -3.52 -0.14
C LEU A 100 1.98 -3.00 1.27
N GLY A 101 2.83 -3.70 2.03
CA GLY A 101 3.25 -3.28 3.36
C GLY A 101 4.00 -1.95 3.35
N LYS A 102 4.84 -1.70 2.37
CA LYS A 102 5.51 -0.40 2.20
C LYS A 102 4.53 0.72 1.89
N GLU A 103 3.54 0.48 1.05
CA GLU A 103 2.48 1.45 0.77
C GLU A 103 1.66 1.78 2.04
N MET A 104 1.35 0.77 2.84
CA MET A 104 0.67 0.97 4.13
C MET A 104 1.53 1.76 5.12
N ALA A 105 2.81 1.42 5.24
CA ALA A 105 3.74 2.12 6.12
C ALA A 105 3.91 3.58 5.72
N GLN A 106 4.01 3.86 4.44
CA GLN A 106 4.08 5.23 3.93
C GLN A 106 2.80 6.01 4.25
N CYS A 107 1.65 5.39 4.06
CA CYS A 107 0.35 5.99 4.40
C CYS A 107 0.25 6.36 5.89
N VAL A 108 0.65 5.45 6.78
CA VAL A 108 0.68 5.70 8.23
C VAL A 108 1.63 6.84 8.55
N LYS A 109 2.83 6.82 8.00
CA LYS A 109 3.84 7.85 8.22
C LYS A 109 3.37 9.25 7.81
N GLU A 110 2.68 9.34 6.69
CA GLU A 110 2.19 10.62 6.16
C GLU A 110 0.97 11.14 6.93
N ARG A 111 0.01 10.27 7.26
CA ARG A 111 -1.28 10.66 7.84
C ARG A 111 -1.26 10.80 9.34
N TYR A 112 -0.39 10.05 10.02
CA TYR A 112 -0.24 10.10 11.47
C TYR A 112 1.04 10.80 11.93
N LYS A 113 1.55 11.71 11.13
CA LYS A 113 2.72 12.51 11.47
C LYS A 113 2.44 13.34 12.74
N GLY A 114 3.25 13.12 13.79
CA GLY A 114 3.11 13.80 15.07
C GLY A 114 2.14 13.15 16.06
N TYR A 115 1.52 12.01 15.71
CA TYR A 115 0.75 11.21 16.66
C TYR A 115 1.67 10.33 17.51
N GLU A 116 1.41 10.26 18.79
CA GLU A 116 2.00 9.27 19.69
C GLU A 116 1.05 8.09 19.82
N TYR A 117 1.61 6.89 19.83
CA TYR A 117 0.86 5.64 19.97
C TYR A 117 1.25 4.96 21.28
N ASP A 118 0.25 4.50 22.02
CA ASP A 118 0.44 3.58 23.12
C ASP A 118 0.61 2.16 22.55
N LEU A 119 1.74 1.54 22.82
CA LEU A 119 2.06 0.17 22.44
C LEU A 119 1.87 -0.78 23.60
#